data_61d3395ffe6d2f3d9e32fcdc13512ddb
#
_entry.id   61d3395ffe6d2f3d9e32fcdc13512ddb
#
_cell.length_a   1.000
_cell.length_b   1.000
_cell.length_c   1.000
_cell.angle_alpha   90.00
_cell.angle_beta   90.00
_cell.angle_gamma   90.00
#
_symmetry.space_group_name_H-M   'P 1'
#
loop_
_entity.id
_entity.type
_entity.pdbx_description
1 polymer ?
#
loop_
_entity_poly.entity_id
_entity_poly.type
_entity_poly.pdbx_seq_one_letter_code
_entity_poly.pdbx_strand_id
1 'polypeptide(L)'
;MIRGPLARDDYRPRFSGHETFPLRYGWLKKAYDSVSEAKGTKEAKTVFSDDDAISRFGVGRKMVSSIRYWATTSGIIEEDNETGFKSTVIGDLIFSESGLDPYMEHPCTLWLLHWRLAGYSTKQTTWFWAFNHFQRGIFERDQLVKSIREAAVERKWSRAATTTIKRDVECFVRLYAAKPTTGKGSHEDVLESPLVELGLIRSMGRRDGFRFVRGSKPTLSSGVFLYALMEFWSEYTTTRTLSFEAITHEPGSPGRVFLLDENEIFNRLQILEDVTDGTIRYSETAGIKQVIRDDSLEQQDVTGLIEDGYNIRKMRKAA
;
A
#
# COMPACT_ATOMS: atom_id res chain seq x y z
N MET A 1 4.65 -22.06 7.81
CA MET A 1 4.11 -21.54 9.10
C MET A 1 3.79 -20.07 8.93
N ILE A 2 2.58 -19.65 9.29
CA ILE A 2 2.15 -18.24 9.24
C ILE A 2 2.82 -17.48 10.39
N ARG A 3 3.40 -16.31 10.13
CA ARG A 3 4.09 -15.46 11.10
C ARG A 3 3.51 -14.05 11.12
N GLY A 4 3.95 -13.24 12.07
CA GLY A 4 3.56 -11.82 12.16
C GLY A 4 2.07 -11.61 12.43
N PRO A 5 1.49 -10.51 11.95
CA PRO A 5 0.12 -10.11 12.30
C PRO A 5 -0.95 -11.15 11.98
N LEU A 6 -0.81 -11.91 10.90
CA LEU A 6 -1.79 -12.94 10.51
C LEU A 6 -1.78 -14.18 11.42
N ALA A 7 -0.77 -14.33 12.25
CA ALA A 7 -0.67 -15.43 13.22
C ALA A 7 -1.39 -15.13 14.53
N ARG A 8 -1.80 -13.89 14.78
CA ARG A 8 -2.51 -13.49 16.01
C ARG A 8 -3.90 -14.14 16.07
N ASP A 9 -4.35 -14.53 17.26
CA ASP A 9 -5.64 -15.19 17.43
C ASP A 9 -6.84 -14.24 17.26
N ASP A 10 -6.63 -12.95 17.49
CA ASP A 10 -7.61 -11.89 17.29
C ASP A 10 -7.66 -11.37 15.85
N TYR A 11 -6.79 -11.85 14.96
CA TYR A 11 -6.79 -11.44 13.56
C TYR A 11 -8.13 -11.73 12.87
N ARG A 12 -8.65 -10.74 12.17
CA ARG A 12 -9.89 -10.85 11.39
C ARG A 12 -9.59 -10.61 9.92
N PRO A 13 -9.74 -11.63 9.06
CA PRO A 13 -9.46 -11.49 7.64
C PRO A 13 -10.46 -10.54 6.98
N ARG A 14 -9.94 -9.75 6.04
CA ARG A 14 -10.73 -8.84 5.22
C ARG A 14 -10.55 -9.18 3.76
N PHE A 15 -11.64 -9.59 3.14
CA PHE A 15 -11.75 -9.90 1.72
C PHE A 15 -12.88 -9.09 1.11
N SER A 16 -12.85 -8.88 -0.22
CA SER A 16 -13.85 -8.14 -0.99
C SER A 16 -13.97 -6.65 -0.65
N GLY A 17 -15.06 -6.03 -1.09
CA GLY A 17 -15.34 -4.59 -0.90
C GLY A 17 -15.00 -3.74 -2.12
N HIS A 18 -14.05 -4.16 -2.96
CA HIS A 18 -13.64 -3.48 -4.20
C HIS A 18 -14.59 -3.71 -5.39
N GLU A 19 -15.70 -4.42 -5.21
CA GLU A 19 -16.71 -4.71 -6.25
C GLU A 19 -16.10 -5.24 -7.56
N THR A 20 -14.95 -5.92 -7.49
CA THR A 20 -14.12 -6.42 -8.61
C THR A 20 -13.44 -5.35 -9.48
N PHE A 21 -13.54 -4.08 -9.13
CA PHE A 21 -12.87 -3.00 -9.83
C PHE A 21 -11.51 -2.68 -9.17
N PRO A 22 -10.39 -2.68 -9.91
CA PRO A 22 -9.13 -2.14 -9.44
C PRO A 22 -9.24 -0.61 -9.26
N LEU A 23 -8.38 -0.04 -8.43
CA LEU A 23 -8.24 1.40 -8.29
C LEU A 23 -7.94 2.03 -9.66
N ARG A 24 -8.59 3.15 -9.96
CA ARG A 24 -8.38 3.94 -11.18
C ARG A 24 -7.88 5.34 -10.86
N TYR A 25 -7.22 5.97 -11.83
CA TYR A 25 -6.86 7.38 -11.73
C TYR A 25 -8.08 8.25 -11.43
N GLY A 26 -7.88 9.29 -10.62
CA GLY A 26 -8.91 10.24 -10.23
C GLY A 26 -9.90 9.74 -9.17
N TRP A 27 -9.98 8.44 -8.87
CA TRP A 27 -10.95 7.94 -7.90
C TRP A 27 -10.68 8.42 -6.48
N LEU A 28 -9.42 8.46 -6.05
CA LEU A 28 -9.06 8.93 -4.71
C LEU A 28 -9.28 10.43 -4.56
N LYS A 29 -8.93 11.22 -5.59
CA LYS A 29 -9.20 12.67 -5.61
C LYS A 29 -10.69 12.95 -5.53
N LYS A 30 -11.51 12.29 -6.35
CA LYS A 30 -12.98 12.43 -6.30
C LYS A 30 -13.55 12.09 -4.92
N ALA A 31 -13.06 11.03 -4.28
CA ALA A 31 -13.49 10.65 -2.94
C ALA A 31 -13.09 11.70 -1.91
N TYR A 32 -11.83 12.16 -1.97
CA TYR A 32 -11.31 13.19 -1.09
C TYR A 32 -12.12 14.50 -1.21
N ASP A 33 -12.32 15.01 -2.43
CA ASP A 33 -13.05 16.25 -2.67
C ASP A 33 -14.49 16.17 -2.14
N SER A 34 -15.20 15.09 -2.51
CA SER A 34 -16.60 14.92 -2.08
C SER A 34 -16.74 14.83 -0.56
N VAL A 35 -15.78 14.22 0.13
CA VAL A 35 -15.76 14.15 1.60
C VAL A 35 -15.38 15.49 2.22
N SER A 36 -14.44 16.20 1.64
CA SER A 36 -13.99 17.51 2.13
C SER A 36 -15.09 18.57 1.97
N GLU A 37 -15.82 18.56 0.86
CA GLU A 37 -16.97 19.43 0.60
C GLU A 37 -18.12 19.17 1.57
N ALA A 38 -18.36 17.89 1.92
CA ALA A 38 -19.42 17.50 2.85
C ALA A 38 -19.05 17.66 4.33
N LYS A 39 -17.81 18.07 4.66
CA LYS A 39 -17.31 18.18 6.02
C LYS A 39 -18.19 19.07 6.89
N GLY A 40 -18.62 18.53 8.02
CA GLY A 40 -19.45 19.24 9.00
C GLY A 40 -20.93 19.33 8.63
N THR A 41 -21.35 18.71 7.52
CA THR A 41 -22.73 18.64 7.10
C THR A 41 -23.37 17.27 7.38
N LYS A 42 -24.68 17.15 7.23
CA LYS A 42 -25.38 15.85 7.38
C LYS A 42 -25.05 14.90 6.23
N GLU A 43 -24.71 15.44 5.07
CA GLU A 43 -24.34 14.72 3.86
C GLU A 43 -23.03 13.93 4.03
N ALA A 44 -22.17 14.30 4.99
CA ALA A 44 -20.92 13.57 5.28
C ALA A 44 -21.14 12.07 5.55
N LYS A 45 -22.33 11.68 6.07
CA LYS A 45 -22.69 10.26 6.29
C LYS A 45 -23.13 9.53 5.03
N THR A 46 -23.63 10.24 4.05
CA THR A 46 -24.31 9.67 2.87
C THR A 46 -23.57 9.91 1.56
N VAL A 47 -22.40 10.56 1.58
CA VAL A 47 -21.60 10.94 0.40
C VAL A 47 -21.51 9.85 -0.67
N PHE A 48 -21.40 8.57 -0.25
CA PHE A 48 -21.28 7.43 -1.17
C PHE A 48 -22.57 6.62 -1.33
N SER A 49 -23.68 7.00 -0.68
CA SER A 49 -24.89 6.19 -0.64
C SER A 49 -26.16 6.94 -1.01
N ASP A 50 -26.15 8.28 -1.06
CA ASP A 50 -27.28 9.08 -1.47
C ASP A 50 -27.63 8.88 -2.96
N ASP A 51 -28.79 9.39 -3.38
CA ASP A 51 -29.23 9.24 -4.77
C ASP A 51 -28.37 10.04 -5.75
N ASP A 52 -27.75 11.11 -5.28
CA ASP A 52 -26.88 11.99 -6.09
C ASP A 52 -25.45 11.44 -6.25
N ALA A 53 -25.08 10.39 -5.50
CA ALA A 53 -23.72 9.83 -5.55
C ALA A 53 -23.32 9.39 -6.97
N ILE A 54 -24.25 8.82 -7.76
CA ILE A 54 -23.99 8.41 -9.16
C ILE A 54 -23.61 9.65 -10.01
N SER A 55 -24.33 10.73 -9.86
CA SER A 55 -24.06 11.99 -10.58
C SER A 55 -22.76 12.64 -10.11
N ARG A 56 -22.55 12.74 -8.80
CA ARG A 56 -21.36 13.32 -8.16
C ARG A 56 -20.07 12.62 -8.61
N PHE A 57 -20.05 11.30 -8.60
CA PHE A 57 -18.88 10.52 -9.01
C PHE A 57 -18.80 10.25 -10.51
N GLY A 58 -19.89 10.43 -11.26
CA GLY A 58 -19.97 10.19 -12.71
C GLY A 58 -19.80 8.70 -13.08
N VAL A 59 -20.19 7.78 -12.19
CA VAL A 59 -20.04 6.33 -12.37
C VAL A 59 -21.19 5.57 -11.73
N GLY A 60 -21.42 4.32 -12.15
CA GLY A 60 -22.49 3.48 -11.60
C GLY A 60 -22.29 3.13 -10.11
N ARG A 61 -23.40 2.82 -9.41
CA ARG A 61 -23.45 2.59 -7.95
C ARG A 61 -22.37 1.60 -7.42
N LYS A 62 -22.09 0.50 -8.13
CA LYS A 62 -21.02 -0.42 -7.74
C LYS A 62 -19.62 0.21 -7.80
N MET A 63 -19.40 1.07 -8.77
CA MET A 63 -18.13 1.80 -8.86
C MET A 63 -18.02 2.88 -7.78
N VAL A 64 -19.13 3.53 -7.37
CA VAL A 64 -19.15 4.43 -6.20
C VAL A 64 -18.74 3.65 -4.94
N SER A 65 -19.30 2.45 -4.73
CA SER A 65 -18.90 1.58 -3.61
C SER A 65 -17.42 1.21 -3.68
N SER A 66 -16.89 0.97 -4.88
CA SER A 66 -15.47 0.69 -5.08
C SER A 66 -14.58 1.91 -4.80
N ILE A 67 -15.00 3.11 -5.20
CA ILE A 67 -14.30 4.38 -4.89
C ILE A 67 -14.20 4.56 -3.36
N ARG A 68 -15.32 4.41 -2.64
CA ARG A 68 -15.32 4.44 -1.17
C ARG A 68 -14.33 3.42 -0.59
N TYR A 69 -14.41 2.17 -1.08
CA TYR A 69 -13.52 1.10 -0.61
C TYR A 69 -12.04 1.46 -0.79
N TRP A 70 -11.64 1.90 -1.98
CA TRP A 70 -10.22 2.24 -2.22
C TRP A 70 -9.77 3.42 -1.38
N ALA A 71 -10.59 4.48 -1.27
CA ALA A 71 -10.24 5.66 -0.50
C ALA A 71 -10.11 5.36 1.01
N THR A 72 -10.99 4.52 1.58
CA THR A 72 -10.89 4.11 2.99
C THR A 72 -9.76 3.11 3.23
N THR A 73 -9.56 2.15 2.32
CA THR A 73 -8.52 1.12 2.46
C THR A 73 -7.11 1.72 2.33
N SER A 74 -6.90 2.65 1.40
CA SER A 74 -5.64 3.38 1.27
C SER A 74 -5.43 4.45 2.35
N GLY A 75 -6.43 4.72 3.19
CA GLY A 75 -6.34 5.69 4.28
C GLY A 75 -6.32 7.15 3.81
N ILE A 76 -6.93 7.46 2.68
CA ILE A 76 -7.14 8.84 2.20
C ILE A 76 -8.32 9.49 2.93
N ILE A 77 -9.35 8.69 3.17
CA ILE A 77 -10.49 9.06 4.01
C ILE A 77 -10.68 7.99 5.08
N GLU A 78 -11.36 8.35 6.14
CA GLU A 78 -11.81 7.42 7.18
C GLU A 78 -13.29 7.61 7.49
N GLU A 79 -13.92 6.55 7.97
CA GLU A 79 -15.32 6.56 8.38
C GLU A 79 -15.40 6.72 9.90
N ASP A 80 -16.10 7.75 10.32
CA ASP A 80 -16.40 8.05 11.72
C ASP A 80 -17.89 7.82 11.96
N ASN A 81 -18.22 7.09 13.00
CA ASN A 81 -19.61 6.71 13.29
C ASN A 81 -20.52 7.90 13.63
N GLU A 82 -19.97 8.97 14.17
CA GLU A 82 -20.71 10.16 14.60
C GLU A 82 -20.80 11.20 13.51
N THR A 83 -19.69 11.49 12.84
CA THR A 83 -19.56 12.57 11.87
C THR A 83 -19.66 12.13 10.41
N GLY A 84 -19.61 10.84 10.13
CA GLY A 84 -19.57 10.27 8.79
C GLY A 84 -18.15 10.18 8.23
N PHE A 85 -18.00 10.37 6.92
CA PHE A 85 -16.67 10.34 6.30
C PHE A 85 -15.93 11.66 6.53
N LYS A 86 -14.61 11.54 6.78
CA LYS A 86 -13.68 12.66 6.89
C LYS A 86 -12.35 12.35 6.20
N SER A 87 -11.65 13.39 5.77
CA SER A 87 -10.29 13.26 5.26
C SER A 87 -9.31 12.85 6.38
N THR A 88 -8.25 12.18 6.01
CA THR A 88 -7.14 11.89 6.91
C THR A 88 -5.99 12.88 6.69
N VAL A 89 -5.02 12.92 7.63
CA VAL A 89 -3.80 13.73 7.46
C VAL A 89 -3.08 13.41 6.15
N ILE A 90 -2.99 12.12 5.77
CA ILE A 90 -2.39 11.70 4.50
C ILE A 90 -3.24 12.14 3.30
N GLY A 91 -4.56 12.05 3.42
CA GLY A 91 -5.48 12.55 2.40
C GLY A 91 -5.31 14.04 2.16
N ASP A 92 -5.26 14.83 3.23
CA ASP A 92 -5.05 16.29 3.15
C ASP A 92 -3.67 16.63 2.58
N LEU A 93 -2.62 15.91 3.01
CA LEU A 93 -1.26 16.10 2.53
C LEU A 93 -1.14 15.90 1.01
N ILE A 94 -1.83 14.91 0.45
CA ILE A 94 -1.71 14.56 -0.97
C ILE A 94 -2.71 15.32 -1.84
N PHE A 95 -3.99 15.39 -1.42
CA PHE A 95 -5.11 15.73 -2.30
C PHE A 95 -5.74 17.09 -2.03
N SER A 96 -5.34 17.85 -0.98
CA SER A 96 -5.83 19.22 -0.78
C SER A 96 -5.47 20.13 -1.96
N GLU A 97 -6.03 21.34 -2.02
CA GLU A 97 -5.71 22.32 -3.07
C GLU A 97 -4.21 22.63 -3.15
N SER A 98 -3.53 22.69 -2.00
CA SER A 98 -2.08 22.85 -1.89
C SER A 98 -1.36 21.52 -1.67
N GLY A 99 -2.03 20.39 -1.92
CA GLY A 99 -1.50 19.05 -1.69
C GLY A 99 -0.32 18.71 -2.59
N LEU A 100 0.47 17.74 -2.19
CA LEU A 100 1.72 17.37 -2.85
C LEU A 100 1.51 16.77 -4.25
N ASP A 101 0.37 16.08 -4.47
CA ASP A 101 0.12 15.37 -5.73
C ASP A 101 -1.38 15.08 -5.96
N PRO A 102 -2.20 16.12 -6.20
CA PRO A 102 -3.65 15.96 -6.36
C PRO A 102 -4.07 15.02 -7.50
N TYR A 103 -3.22 14.83 -8.49
CA TYR A 103 -3.52 14.05 -9.71
C TYR A 103 -2.81 12.69 -9.76
N MET A 104 -2.06 12.32 -8.71
CA MET A 104 -1.33 11.05 -8.61
C MET A 104 -0.28 10.86 -9.74
N GLU A 105 0.42 11.92 -10.12
CA GLU A 105 1.46 11.91 -11.15
C GLU A 105 2.85 11.59 -10.58
N HIS A 106 3.02 11.73 -9.26
CA HIS A 106 4.31 11.53 -8.62
C HIS A 106 4.48 10.09 -8.10
N PRO A 107 5.60 9.42 -8.38
CA PRO A 107 5.82 8.04 -7.95
C PRO A 107 5.71 7.82 -6.43
N CYS A 108 6.02 8.82 -5.61
CA CYS A 108 5.90 8.73 -4.15
C CYS A 108 4.47 8.45 -3.71
N THR A 109 3.46 9.07 -4.35
CA THR A 109 2.05 8.77 -4.10
C THR A 109 1.75 7.30 -4.34
N LEU A 110 2.21 6.75 -5.46
CA LEU A 110 1.96 5.36 -5.82
C LEU A 110 2.64 4.39 -4.83
N TRP A 111 3.89 4.68 -4.41
CA TRP A 111 4.59 3.89 -3.41
C TRP A 111 3.92 3.97 -2.03
N LEU A 112 3.44 5.15 -1.63
CA LEU A 112 2.72 5.33 -0.38
C LEU A 112 1.39 4.55 -0.39
N LEU A 113 0.62 4.64 -1.48
CA LEU A 113 -0.60 3.85 -1.65
C LEU A 113 -0.33 2.35 -1.60
N HIS A 114 0.72 1.89 -2.28
CA HIS A 114 1.13 0.49 -2.21
C HIS A 114 1.46 0.06 -0.78
N TRP A 115 2.23 0.86 -0.04
CA TRP A 115 2.51 0.61 1.37
C TRP A 115 1.23 0.50 2.19
N ARG A 116 0.30 1.44 2.03
CA ARG A 116 -0.99 1.44 2.74
C ARG A 116 -1.84 0.20 2.45
N LEU A 117 -1.77 -0.36 1.26
CA LEU A 117 -2.52 -1.54 0.85
C LEU A 117 -1.85 -2.86 1.27
N ALA A 118 -0.54 -2.97 1.17
CA ALA A 118 0.21 -4.21 1.31
C ALA A 118 0.99 -4.34 2.63
N GLY A 119 1.28 -3.22 3.31
CA GLY A 119 1.98 -3.18 4.60
C GLY A 119 1.06 -3.45 5.80
N TYR A 120 -0.25 -3.21 5.66
CA TYR A 120 -1.21 -3.33 6.76
C TYR A 120 -2.08 -4.58 6.64
N SER A 121 -1.90 -5.53 7.56
CA SER A 121 -2.69 -6.76 7.60
C SER A 121 -4.19 -6.54 7.84
N THR A 122 -4.54 -5.45 8.52
CA THR A 122 -5.91 -5.10 8.91
C THR A 122 -6.72 -4.47 7.78
N LYS A 123 -6.08 -4.05 6.69
CA LYS A 123 -6.77 -3.40 5.57
C LYS A 123 -7.27 -4.40 4.53
N GLN A 124 -6.41 -5.28 4.04
CA GLN A 124 -6.76 -6.24 3.00
C GLN A 124 -5.89 -7.50 3.09
N THR A 125 -6.50 -8.64 3.41
CA THR A 125 -5.79 -9.91 3.63
C THR A 125 -5.06 -10.39 2.37
N THR A 126 -5.69 -10.32 1.19
CA THR A 126 -5.11 -10.80 -0.07
C THR A 126 -3.84 -10.05 -0.44
N TRP A 127 -3.81 -8.71 -0.30
CA TRP A 127 -2.62 -7.89 -0.60
C TRP A 127 -1.49 -8.16 0.37
N PHE A 128 -1.81 -8.15 1.68
CA PHE A 128 -0.82 -8.47 2.70
C PHE A 128 -0.25 -9.88 2.51
N TRP A 129 -1.09 -10.88 2.25
CA TRP A 129 -0.64 -12.25 1.99
C TRP A 129 0.28 -12.33 0.78
N ALA A 130 -0.10 -11.74 -0.33
CA ALA A 130 0.63 -11.83 -1.60
C ALA A 130 2.06 -11.29 -1.50
N PHE A 131 2.27 -10.15 -0.82
CA PHE A 131 3.60 -9.54 -0.69
C PHE A 131 4.40 -10.11 0.49
N ASN A 132 3.76 -10.54 1.58
CA ASN A 132 4.44 -10.89 2.81
C ASN A 132 4.59 -12.39 3.08
N HIS A 133 3.66 -13.21 2.63
CA HIS A 133 3.63 -14.65 2.92
C HIS A 133 3.79 -15.54 1.69
N PHE A 134 3.35 -15.09 0.54
CA PHE A 134 3.45 -15.88 -0.68
C PHE A 134 4.87 -15.84 -1.23
N GLN A 135 5.56 -17.00 -1.20
CA GLN A 135 7.01 -17.07 -1.47
C GLN A 135 7.38 -17.37 -2.92
N ARG A 136 6.40 -17.59 -3.80
CA ARG A 136 6.69 -17.93 -5.20
C ARG A 136 7.04 -16.67 -5.98
N GLY A 137 8.19 -16.65 -6.64
CA GLY A 137 8.58 -15.55 -7.53
C GLY A 137 7.75 -15.51 -8.82
N ILE A 138 7.35 -16.68 -9.31
CA ILE A 138 6.46 -16.87 -10.48
C ILE A 138 5.21 -17.61 -10.02
N PHE A 139 4.04 -17.18 -10.49
CA PHE A 139 2.77 -17.76 -10.06
C PHE A 139 1.65 -17.62 -11.10
N GLU A 140 0.63 -18.45 -10.93
CA GLU A 140 -0.69 -18.34 -11.55
C GLU A 140 -1.71 -17.94 -10.49
N ARG A 141 -2.85 -17.32 -10.90
CA ARG A 141 -3.90 -16.89 -9.95
C ARG A 141 -4.37 -18.01 -9.04
N ASP A 142 -4.61 -19.20 -9.59
CA ASP A 142 -5.08 -20.35 -8.81
C ASP A 142 -4.07 -20.81 -7.75
N GLN A 143 -2.77 -20.60 -7.94
CA GLN A 143 -1.75 -20.90 -6.94
C GLN A 143 -1.81 -19.93 -5.76
N LEU A 144 -2.04 -18.63 -6.02
CA LEU A 144 -2.22 -17.64 -4.96
C LEU A 144 -3.56 -17.89 -4.21
N VAL A 145 -4.64 -18.18 -4.95
CA VAL A 145 -5.93 -18.57 -4.34
C VAL A 145 -5.78 -19.78 -3.42
N LYS A 146 -5.11 -20.82 -3.89
CA LYS A 146 -4.86 -22.05 -3.11
C LYS A 146 -4.09 -21.74 -1.84
N SER A 147 -3.01 -20.95 -1.93
CA SER A 147 -2.19 -20.56 -0.78
C SER A 147 -2.99 -19.81 0.28
N ILE A 148 -3.83 -18.84 -0.11
CA ILE A 148 -4.70 -18.10 0.83
C ILE A 148 -5.74 -19.02 1.46
N ARG A 149 -6.32 -19.95 0.69
CA ARG A 149 -7.30 -20.91 1.20
C ARG A 149 -6.69 -21.86 2.24
N GLU A 150 -5.49 -22.37 1.99
CA GLU A 150 -4.76 -23.23 2.92
C GLU A 150 -4.54 -22.49 4.25
N ALA A 151 -4.12 -21.23 4.20
CA ALA A 151 -4.00 -20.38 5.38
C ALA A 151 -5.33 -20.15 6.09
N ALA A 152 -6.40 -19.89 5.34
CA ALA A 152 -7.74 -19.68 5.89
C ALA A 152 -8.27 -20.92 6.63
N VAL A 153 -7.98 -22.12 6.13
CA VAL A 153 -8.33 -23.38 6.79
C VAL A 153 -7.46 -23.58 8.05
N GLU A 154 -6.13 -23.42 7.94
CA GLU A 154 -5.18 -23.56 9.07
C GLU A 154 -5.58 -22.64 10.24
N ARG A 155 -5.94 -21.39 9.94
CA ARG A 155 -6.26 -20.35 10.92
C ARG A 155 -7.76 -20.23 11.24
N LYS A 156 -8.59 -21.08 10.65
CA LYS A 156 -10.06 -21.07 10.82
C LYS A 156 -10.68 -19.70 10.53
N TRP A 157 -10.20 -19.01 9.50
CA TRP A 157 -10.69 -17.69 9.13
C TRP A 157 -12.15 -17.75 8.66
N SER A 158 -12.99 -16.92 9.26
CA SER A 158 -14.38 -16.71 8.81
C SER A 158 -14.42 -15.92 7.49
N ARG A 159 -15.51 -16.05 6.72
CA ARG A 159 -15.77 -15.29 5.48
C ARG A 159 -14.73 -15.47 4.35
N ALA A 160 -13.94 -16.53 4.39
CA ALA A 160 -12.92 -16.86 3.41
C ALA A 160 -13.43 -17.83 2.32
N ALA A 161 -14.60 -17.54 1.74
CA ALA A 161 -15.16 -18.37 0.66
C ALA A 161 -14.23 -18.33 -0.58
N THR A 162 -14.07 -19.48 -1.24
CA THR A 162 -13.19 -19.61 -2.42
C THR A 162 -13.54 -18.61 -3.53
N THR A 163 -14.83 -18.37 -3.76
CA THR A 163 -15.29 -17.43 -4.78
C THR A 163 -14.90 -15.98 -4.44
N THR A 164 -14.92 -15.62 -3.16
CA THR A 164 -14.48 -14.30 -2.68
C THR A 164 -12.98 -14.13 -2.86
N ILE A 165 -12.18 -15.12 -2.43
CA ILE A 165 -10.71 -15.10 -2.59
C ILE A 165 -10.33 -15.04 -4.08
N LYS A 166 -11.02 -15.79 -4.96
CA LYS A 166 -10.78 -15.72 -6.41
C LYS A 166 -11.01 -14.31 -6.96
N ARG A 167 -12.09 -13.64 -6.58
CA ARG A 167 -12.37 -12.26 -7.00
C ARG A 167 -11.33 -11.27 -6.49
N ASP A 168 -10.86 -11.46 -5.25
CA ASP A 168 -9.79 -10.63 -4.67
C ASP A 168 -8.49 -10.81 -5.45
N VAL A 169 -8.08 -12.05 -5.71
CA VAL A 169 -6.86 -12.35 -6.47
C VAL A 169 -6.95 -11.81 -7.90
N GLU A 170 -8.10 -11.88 -8.53
CA GLU A 170 -8.31 -11.29 -9.86
C GLU A 170 -8.16 -9.77 -9.83
N CYS A 171 -8.78 -9.11 -8.84
CA CYS A 171 -8.63 -7.65 -8.64
C CYS A 171 -7.18 -7.28 -8.29
N PHE A 172 -6.51 -8.04 -7.43
CA PHE A 172 -5.10 -7.87 -7.07
C PHE A 172 -4.18 -7.89 -8.30
N VAL A 173 -4.34 -8.88 -9.17
CA VAL A 173 -3.52 -8.96 -10.39
C VAL A 173 -3.78 -7.77 -11.32
N ARG A 174 -5.04 -7.38 -11.50
CA ARG A 174 -5.41 -6.22 -12.34
C ARG A 174 -4.93 -4.89 -11.75
N LEU A 175 -4.71 -4.82 -10.44
CA LEU A 175 -4.19 -3.63 -9.78
C LEU A 175 -2.69 -3.39 -10.08
N TYR A 176 -1.90 -4.46 -10.26
CA TYR A 176 -0.44 -4.37 -10.39
C TYR A 176 0.13 -4.83 -11.73
N ALA A 177 -0.61 -5.57 -12.53
CA ALA A 177 -0.12 -6.10 -13.80
C ALA A 177 -0.91 -5.52 -14.98
N ALA A 178 -0.18 -4.94 -15.95
CA ALA A 178 -0.79 -4.50 -17.20
C ALA A 178 -1.42 -5.69 -17.93
N LYS A 179 -2.60 -5.46 -18.53
CA LYS A 179 -3.19 -6.43 -19.43
C LYS A 179 -2.28 -6.60 -20.66
N PRO A 180 -2.08 -7.84 -21.15
CA PRO A 180 -1.43 -8.02 -22.43
C PRO A 180 -2.25 -7.27 -23.51
N THR A 181 -1.59 -6.42 -24.29
CA THR A 181 -2.21 -5.72 -25.42
C THR A 181 -2.55 -6.73 -26.51
N THR A 182 -3.75 -7.26 -26.47
CA THR A 182 -4.33 -7.94 -27.63
C THR A 182 -4.95 -6.84 -28.49
N GLY A 183 -4.38 -6.48 -29.61
CA GLY A 183 -4.60 -5.33 -30.50
C GLY A 183 -6.03 -4.86 -30.82
N LYS A 184 -7.01 -5.07 -29.96
CA LYS A 184 -8.42 -4.66 -30.07
C LYS A 184 -8.98 -3.98 -28.83
N GLY A 185 -8.17 -3.65 -27.81
CA GLY A 185 -8.63 -2.91 -26.63
C GLY A 185 -8.45 -1.40 -26.82
N SER A 186 -9.37 -0.58 -26.29
CA SER A 186 -9.17 0.87 -26.26
C SER A 186 -7.97 1.20 -25.35
N HIS A 187 -7.28 2.31 -25.63
CA HIS A 187 -6.19 2.80 -24.75
C HIS A 187 -6.66 3.02 -23.29
N GLU A 188 -7.94 3.30 -23.06
CA GLU A 188 -8.53 3.44 -21.74
C GLU A 188 -8.55 2.13 -20.94
N ASP A 189 -8.66 0.97 -21.60
CA ASP A 189 -8.62 -0.35 -20.95
C ASP A 189 -7.20 -0.77 -20.52
N VAL A 190 -6.16 -0.12 -21.03
CA VAL A 190 -4.75 -0.42 -20.74
C VAL A 190 -4.27 0.28 -19.47
N LEU A 191 -4.81 1.46 -19.16
CA LEU A 191 -4.47 2.28 -18.00
C LEU A 191 -5.46 2.08 -16.83
N GLU A 192 -5.84 0.83 -16.53
CA GLU A 192 -6.86 0.58 -15.50
C GLU A 192 -6.41 0.98 -14.10
N SER A 193 -5.13 0.83 -13.74
CA SER A 193 -4.66 1.10 -12.39
C SER A 193 -3.33 1.85 -12.34
N PRO A 194 -3.23 2.91 -11.51
CA PRO A 194 -1.97 3.63 -11.33
C PRO A 194 -0.84 2.77 -10.74
N LEU A 195 -1.16 1.75 -9.93
CA LEU A 195 -0.14 0.91 -9.30
C LEU A 195 0.59 -0.04 -10.30
N VAL A 196 0.11 -0.17 -11.53
CA VAL A 196 0.83 -0.87 -12.59
C VAL A 196 2.19 -0.20 -12.88
N GLU A 197 2.28 1.11 -12.74
CA GLU A 197 3.50 1.88 -12.97
C GLU A 197 4.66 1.50 -12.04
N LEU A 198 4.36 0.96 -10.85
CA LEU A 198 5.37 0.48 -9.91
C LEU A 198 6.14 -0.74 -10.43
N GLY A 199 5.61 -1.44 -11.44
CA GLY A 199 6.26 -2.58 -12.06
C GLY A 199 6.52 -3.76 -11.11
N LEU A 200 5.76 -3.86 -10.00
CA LEU A 200 5.94 -4.89 -8.97
C LEU A 200 5.54 -6.29 -9.45
N ILE A 201 4.59 -6.36 -10.37
CA ILE A 201 4.12 -7.61 -10.97
C ILE A 201 4.13 -7.48 -12.49
N ARG A 202 4.74 -8.44 -13.18
CA ARG A 202 4.75 -8.50 -14.66
C ARG A 202 4.06 -9.75 -15.18
N SER A 203 3.24 -9.58 -16.21
CA SER A 203 2.69 -10.69 -16.98
C SER A 203 3.82 -11.40 -17.75
N MET A 204 3.77 -12.74 -17.83
CA MET A 204 4.80 -13.57 -18.46
C MET A 204 4.44 -14.06 -19.86
N GLY A 205 3.53 -13.37 -20.56
CA GLY A 205 3.10 -13.77 -21.91
C GLY A 205 2.19 -15.00 -21.97
N ARG A 206 2.09 -15.78 -20.90
CA ARG A 206 1.09 -16.84 -20.72
C ARG A 206 -0.20 -16.22 -20.21
N ARG A 207 -1.35 -16.79 -20.58
CA ARG A 207 -2.67 -16.24 -20.24
C ARG A 207 -2.87 -15.97 -18.75
N ASP A 208 -2.17 -16.69 -17.87
CA ASP A 208 -2.31 -16.60 -16.42
C ASP A 208 -0.97 -16.72 -15.65
N GLY A 209 0.14 -16.38 -16.28
CA GLY A 209 1.46 -16.39 -15.66
C GLY A 209 1.90 -14.99 -15.23
N PHE A 210 2.33 -14.85 -13.98
CA PHE A 210 2.79 -13.59 -13.38
C PHE A 210 4.10 -13.79 -12.65
N ARG A 211 4.90 -12.72 -12.55
CA ARG A 211 6.16 -12.71 -11.80
C ARG A 211 6.24 -11.48 -10.92
N PHE A 212 6.58 -11.68 -9.64
CA PHE A 212 7.02 -10.60 -8.76
C PHE A 212 8.40 -10.10 -9.18
N VAL A 213 8.55 -8.80 -9.31
CA VAL A 213 9.83 -8.15 -9.67
C VAL A 213 10.50 -7.69 -8.38
N ARG A 214 11.46 -8.47 -7.90
CA ARG A 214 12.27 -8.17 -6.71
C ARG A 214 13.56 -7.43 -7.10
N GLY A 215 14.11 -6.63 -6.18
CA GLY A 215 15.35 -5.88 -6.37
C GLY A 215 15.18 -4.37 -6.26
N SER A 216 16.05 -3.61 -6.91
CA SER A 216 16.07 -2.14 -6.83
C SER A 216 14.78 -1.48 -7.29
N LYS A 217 14.41 -0.39 -6.63
CA LYS A 217 13.24 0.45 -6.91
C LYS A 217 13.67 1.91 -7.02
N PRO A 218 14.16 2.34 -8.19
CA PRO A 218 14.74 3.68 -8.37
C PRO A 218 13.75 4.82 -8.09
N THR A 219 12.45 4.57 -8.24
CA THR A 219 11.38 5.56 -8.00
C THR A 219 10.87 5.57 -6.56
N LEU A 220 11.28 4.60 -5.72
CA LEU A 220 10.96 4.60 -4.29
C LEU A 220 11.88 5.58 -3.58
N SER A 221 11.35 6.71 -3.13
CA SER A 221 12.12 7.73 -2.43
C SER A 221 12.57 7.27 -1.04
N SER A 222 13.63 7.89 -0.51
CA SER A 222 14.10 7.65 0.85
C SER A 222 13.04 8.05 1.89
N GLY A 223 12.29 9.13 1.65
CA GLY A 223 11.23 9.57 2.54
C GLY A 223 10.11 8.55 2.69
N VAL A 224 9.57 8.00 1.58
CA VAL A 224 8.54 6.95 1.64
C VAL A 224 9.08 5.65 2.25
N PHE A 225 10.34 5.29 1.95
CA PHE A 225 10.97 4.13 2.57
C PHE A 225 11.10 4.31 4.09
N LEU A 226 11.56 5.49 4.53
CA LEU A 226 11.72 5.82 5.95
C LEU A 226 10.36 5.86 6.68
N TYR A 227 9.35 6.47 6.06
CA TYR A 227 7.98 6.41 6.57
C TYR A 227 7.53 4.96 6.82
N ALA A 228 7.69 4.10 5.82
CA ALA A 228 7.33 2.69 5.92
C ALA A 228 8.14 1.94 6.99
N LEU A 229 9.44 2.25 7.11
CA LEU A 229 10.31 1.68 8.12
C LEU A 229 9.84 2.06 9.53
N MET A 230 9.49 3.32 9.76
CA MET A 230 9.04 3.80 11.07
C MET A 230 7.70 3.20 11.48
N GLU A 231 6.73 3.10 10.54
CA GLU A 231 5.46 2.44 10.81
C GLU A 231 5.64 0.95 11.12
N PHE A 232 6.46 0.24 10.33
CA PHE A 232 6.79 -1.16 10.60
C PHE A 232 7.46 -1.31 11.96
N TRP A 233 8.44 -0.45 12.28
CA TRP A 233 9.18 -0.51 13.53
C TRP A 233 8.26 -0.35 14.74
N SER A 234 7.37 0.64 14.71
CA SER A 234 6.44 0.91 15.82
C SER A 234 5.48 -0.24 16.09
N GLU A 235 5.06 -0.98 15.05
CA GLU A 235 4.20 -2.16 15.19
C GLU A 235 4.96 -3.43 15.58
N TYR A 236 6.21 -3.56 15.12
CA TYR A 236 7.00 -4.76 15.30
C TYR A 236 7.64 -4.85 16.68
N THR A 237 8.21 -3.73 17.19
CA THR A 237 8.89 -3.69 18.48
C THR A 237 8.96 -2.28 19.06
N THR A 238 9.01 -2.21 20.40
CA THR A 238 9.23 -0.97 21.14
C THR A 238 10.72 -0.66 21.41
N THR A 239 11.63 -1.56 21.01
CA THR A 239 13.07 -1.38 21.24
C THR A 239 13.65 -0.28 20.34
N ARG A 240 14.75 0.31 20.77
CA ARG A 240 15.52 1.31 20.00
C ARG A 240 16.32 0.71 18.84
N THR A 241 16.35 -0.61 18.72
CA THR A 241 17.09 -1.32 17.68
C THR A 241 16.16 -2.19 16.88
N LEU A 242 16.38 -2.25 15.57
CA LEU A 242 15.67 -3.14 14.65
C LEU A 242 16.69 -3.88 13.78
N SER A 243 16.60 -5.21 13.77
CA SER A 243 17.57 -6.02 13.01
C SER A 243 17.38 -5.87 11.50
N PHE A 244 18.49 -5.96 10.76
CA PHE A 244 18.48 -6.02 9.29
C PHE A 244 17.56 -7.13 8.76
N GLU A 245 17.63 -8.30 9.42
CA GLU A 245 16.80 -9.46 9.09
C GLU A 245 15.30 -9.14 9.20
N ALA A 246 14.89 -8.44 10.27
CA ALA A 246 13.49 -8.05 10.44
C ALA A 246 13.03 -7.08 9.35
N ILE A 247 13.84 -6.06 9.02
CA ILE A 247 13.54 -5.07 7.98
C ILE A 247 13.40 -5.72 6.59
N THR A 248 14.17 -6.79 6.35
CA THR A 248 14.25 -7.46 5.06
C THR A 248 13.19 -8.55 4.89
N HIS A 249 12.91 -9.33 5.93
CA HIS A 249 12.22 -10.62 5.78
C HIS A 249 10.95 -10.79 6.61
N GLU A 250 10.72 -9.99 7.64
CA GLU A 250 9.51 -10.15 8.46
C GLU A 250 8.24 -9.70 7.70
N PRO A 251 7.10 -10.38 7.92
CA PRO A 251 5.84 -9.97 7.33
C PRO A 251 5.44 -8.54 7.72
N GLY A 252 5.13 -7.73 6.74
CA GLY A 252 4.83 -6.31 6.91
C GLY A 252 6.05 -5.38 6.81
N SER A 253 7.26 -5.94 6.69
CA SER A 253 8.50 -5.15 6.57
C SER A 253 8.62 -4.44 5.21
N PRO A 254 9.38 -3.33 5.14
CA PRO A 254 9.69 -2.66 3.88
C PRO A 254 10.32 -3.58 2.83
N GLY A 255 11.20 -4.50 3.22
CA GLY A 255 11.83 -5.46 2.32
C GLY A 255 10.82 -6.38 1.64
N ARG A 256 9.81 -6.84 2.39
CA ARG A 256 8.73 -7.67 1.87
C ARG A 256 7.77 -6.88 1.01
N VAL A 257 7.24 -5.80 1.54
CA VAL A 257 6.19 -5.00 0.90
C VAL A 257 6.68 -4.41 -0.42
N PHE A 258 7.84 -3.77 -0.42
CA PHE A 258 8.39 -3.14 -1.64
C PHE A 258 9.15 -4.12 -2.54
N LEU A 259 9.20 -5.42 -2.19
CA LEU A 259 9.96 -6.43 -2.93
C LEU A 259 11.43 -6.04 -3.12
N LEU A 260 12.07 -5.49 -2.08
CA LEU A 260 13.49 -5.17 -2.11
C LEU A 260 14.32 -6.43 -1.86
N ASP A 261 15.52 -6.49 -2.43
CA ASP A 261 16.52 -7.49 -2.07
C ASP A 261 17.43 -6.98 -0.93
N GLU A 262 18.28 -7.86 -0.40
CA GLU A 262 19.18 -7.53 0.71
C GLU A 262 20.14 -6.39 0.37
N ASN A 263 20.64 -6.35 -0.85
CA ASN A 263 21.56 -5.29 -1.29
C ASN A 263 20.87 -3.92 -1.32
N GLU A 264 19.65 -3.87 -1.84
CA GLU A 264 18.88 -2.63 -1.90
C GLU A 264 18.49 -2.15 -0.49
N ILE A 265 18.11 -3.07 0.41
CA ILE A 265 17.88 -2.72 1.83
C ILE A 265 19.15 -2.18 2.46
N PHE A 266 20.28 -2.87 2.28
CA PHE A 266 21.56 -2.44 2.84
C PHE A 266 21.92 -1.02 2.36
N ASN A 267 21.85 -0.76 1.05
CA ASN A 267 22.13 0.56 0.48
C ASN A 267 21.25 1.66 1.08
N ARG A 268 19.96 1.37 1.27
CA ARG A 268 19.00 2.32 1.87
C ARG A 268 19.27 2.57 3.34
N LEU A 269 19.69 1.55 4.09
CA LEU A 269 20.00 1.72 5.51
C LEU A 269 21.29 2.50 5.75
N GLN A 270 22.29 2.39 4.85
CA GLN A 270 23.53 3.14 4.97
C GLN A 270 23.35 4.65 4.86
N ILE A 271 22.38 5.13 4.10
CA ILE A 271 22.14 6.56 3.92
C ILE A 271 21.19 7.16 4.96
N LEU A 272 20.65 6.33 5.89
CA LEU A 272 19.67 6.82 6.87
C LEU A 272 20.25 7.88 7.80
N GLU A 273 21.51 7.76 8.19
CA GLU A 273 22.18 8.73 9.07
C GLU A 273 22.20 10.13 8.45
N ASP A 274 22.51 10.20 7.14
CA ASP A 274 22.51 11.47 6.40
C ASP A 274 21.11 12.03 6.17
N VAL A 275 20.12 11.14 5.90
CA VAL A 275 18.73 11.54 5.62
C VAL A 275 17.98 11.98 6.87
N THR A 276 18.41 11.51 8.05
CA THR A 276 17.74 11.76 9.32
C THR A 276 18.56 12.62 10.29
N ASP A 277 19.58 13.33 9.78
CA ASP A 277 20.49 14.15 10.59
C ASP A 277 21.02 13.39 11.82
N GLY A 278 21.40 12.11 11.64
CA GLY A 278 22.00 11.25 12.64
C GLY A 278 21.01 10.58 13.62
N THR A 279 19.71 10.86 13.52
CA THR A 279 18.70 10.30 14.45
C THR A 279 18.42 8.81 14.21
N ILE A 280 18.65 8.31 12.98
CA ILE A 280 18.64 6.88 12.67
C ILE A 280 19.95 6.50 12.01
N ARG A 281 20.61 5.46 12.52
CA ARG A 281 21.88 4.99 11.98
C ARG A 281 21.94 3.49 11.80
N TYR A 282 22.59 3.05 10.74
CA TYR A 282 22.95 1.66 10.54
C TYR A 282 24.18 1.32 11.37
N SER A 283 24.20 0.16 11.98
CA SER A 283 25.31 -0.35 12.76
C SER A 283 25.56 -1.82 12.43
N GLU A 284 26.85 -2.16 12.24
CA GLU A 284 27.30 -3.55 12.12
C GLU A 284 28.44 -3.78 13.12
N THR A 285 28.17 -4.57 14.15
CA THR A 285 29.12 -4.85 15.21
C THR A 285 29.10 -6.34 15.54
N ALA A 286 30.25 -6.99 15.48
CA ALA A 286 30.40 -8.43 15.75
C ALA A 286 29.46 -9.30 14.88
N GLY A 287 29.21 -8.91 13.62
CA GLY A 287 28.35 -9.61 12.69
C GLY A 287 26.83 -9.36 12.88
N ILE A 288 26.45 -8.54 13.87
CA ILE A 288 25.06 -8.12 14.07
C ILE A 288 24.80 -6.86 13.25
N LYS A 289 23.89 -6.97 12.28
CA LYS A 289 23.43 -5.87 11.42
C LYS A 289 22.10 -5.34 11.96
N GLN A 290 22.05 -4.06 12.28
CA GLN A 290 20.85 -3.43 12.86
C GLN A 290 20.78 -1.93 12.55
N VAL A 291 19.60 -1.39 12.70
CA VAL A 291 19.35 0.05 12.72
C VAL A 291 19.07 0.47 14.14
N ILE A 292 19.59 1.61 14.53
CA ILE A 292 19.44 2.20 15.88
C ILE A 292 18.76 3.56 15.70
N ARG A 293 17.73 3.84 16.50
CA ARG A 293 17.08 5.15 16.54
C ARG A 293 17.28 5.81 17.90
N ASP A 294 17.36 7.14 17.89
CA ASP A 294 17.34 7.94 19.13
C ASP A 294 15.89 8.14 19.62
N ASP A 295 15.72 8.39 20.93
CA ASP A 295 14.39 8.57 21.54
C ASP A 295 13.62 9.78 21.00
N SER A 296 14.36 10.79 20.49
CA SER A 296 13.77 11.99 19.92
C SER A 296 12.87 11.73 18.68
N LEU A 297 13.00 10.55 18.05
CA LEU A 297 12.20 10.19 16.86
C LEU A 297 10.76 9.80 17.17
N GLU A 298 10.41 9.48 18.41
CA GLU A 298 9.02 9.22 18.77
C GLU A 298 8.12 10.47 18.62
N GLN A 299 8.73 11.65 18.50
CA GLN A 299 8.07 12.95 18.34
C GLN A 299 8.19 13.54 16.94
N GLN A 300 8.92 12.92 15.99
CA GLN A 300 9.01 13.45 14.63
C GLN A 300 7.68 13.32 13.90
N ASP A 301 7.30 14.41 13.25
CA ASP A 301 6.16 14.48 12.36
C ASP A 301 6.38 13.52 11.17
N VAL A 302 5.67 12.40 11.20
CA VAL A 302 5.73 11.34 10.17
C VAL A 302 5.35 11.89 8.80
N THR A 303 4.56 12.96 8.72
CA THR A 303 4.19 13.65 7.48
C THR A 303 5.38 14.32 6.83
N GLY A 304 6.29 14.91 7.60
CA GLY A 304 7.53 15.51 7.07
C GLY A 304 8.39 14.52 6.29
N LEU A 305 8.42 13.24 6.73
CA LEU A 305 9.14 12.18 6.00
C LEU A 305 8.54 11.91 4.62
N ILE A 306 7.22 12.01 4.50
CA ILE A 306 6.53 11.86 3.22
C ILE A 306 6.84 13.05 2.33
N GLU A 307 6.74 14.29 2.84
CA GLU A 307 7.03 15.52 2.09
C GLU A 307 8.43 15.51 1.47
N ASP A 308 9.44 15.07 2.23
CA ASP A 308 10.80 14.94 1.73
C ASP A 308 10.90 13.98 0.54
N GLY A 309 10.03 12.97 0.48
CA GLY A 309 9.94 12.06 -0.65
C GLY A 309 9.59 12.72 -1.97
N TYR A 310 8.81 13.80 -1.96
CA TYR A 310 8.41 14.55 -3.16
C TYR A 310 9.44 15.59 -3.59
N ASN A 311 10.40 15.95 -2.74
CA ASN A 311 11.40 16.99 -3.00
C ASN A 311 12.67 16.48 -3.70
N ILE A 312 12.57 15.61 -4.71
CA ILE A 312 13.71 15.00 -5.45
C ILE A 312 14.72 16.04 -5.96
N ARG A 313 14.35 17.31 -6.13
CA ARG A 313 15.25 18.37 -6.58
C ARG A 313 16.29 18.80 -5.53
N LYS A 314 16.04 18.61 -4.23
CA LYS A 314 17.02 18.96 -3.17
C LYS A 314 18.14 17.94 -3.06
N MET A 315 17.88 16.66 -3.26
CA MET A 315 18.89 15.59 -3.17
C MET A 315 19.88 15.58 -4.34
N ARG A 316 19.47 15.98 -5.57
CA ARG A 316 20.39 16.07 -6.72
C ARG A 316 21.32 17.26 -6.71
N LYS A 317 21.18 18.21 -5.78
CA LYS A 317 22.12 19.34 -5.60
C LYS A 317 23.18 19.07 -4.54
N ALA A 318 23.05 18.01 -3.76
CA ALA A 318 23.99 17.60 -2.71
C ALA A 318 24.91 16.42 -3.15
N ALA A 319 24.67 15.82 -4.31
CA ALA A 319 25.52 14.83 -4.98
C ALA A 319 26.20 15.45 -6.22
#